data_f9172b24017939abecadaa5bbbcca1c1
#
_entry.id   f9172b24017939abecadaa5bbbcca1c1
#
_cell.length_a   1.000
_cell.length_b   1.000
_cell.length_c   1.000
_cell.angle_alpha   90.00
_cell.angle_beta   90.00
_cell.angle_gamma   90.00
#
_symmetry.space_group_name_H-M   'P 1'
#
loop_
_entity.id
_entity.type
_entity.pdbx_description
1 polymer ?
#
loop_
_entity_poly.entity_id
_entity_poly.type
_entity_poly.pdbx_seq_one_letter_code
_entity_poly.pdbx_strand_id
1 'polypeptide(L)'
;MNEKGLQWLDAPCEIDIGDLSKEAISFFISKGKESGRIPISVDENDVSGVLNRFNLMTSGVPNLTAAILFSDNPQAYSRGAYLKIGLFDGKGSLIRETYVEGPLIMIPDRAMDKLLASYVPPMYMYDGPSVSRYNHYDYPKDALREVILNALMHMD
;
A
#
# COMPACT_ATOMS: atom_id res chain seq x y z
N MET A 1 7.37 18.40 9.84
CA MET A 1 6.74 18.21 8.52
C MET A 1 6.45 19.60 7.97
N ASN A 2 7.02 19.96 6.82
CA ASN A 2 6.96 21.34 6.31
C ASN A 2 5.62 21.57 5.65
N GLU A 3 4.88 22.64 6.02
CA GLU A 3 3.59 23.02 5.42
C GLU A 3 3.64 23.13 3.87
N LYS A 4 4.80 23.45 3.31
CA LYS A 4 5.01 23.48 1.85
C LYS A 4 4.94 22.10 1.18
N GLY A 5 5.24 21.01 1.88
CA GLY A 5 5.15 19.65 1.34
C GLY A 5 3.72 19.14 1.20
N LEU A 6 2.83 19.55 2.11
CA LEU A 6 1.41 19.20 2.04
C LEU A 6 0.70 19.93 0.88
N GLN A 7 1.03 21.21 0.64
CA GLN A 7 0.46 21.98 -0.47
C GLN A 7 0.81 21.40 -1.85
N TRP A 8 1.97 20.74 -1.99
CA TRP A 8 2.36 20.11 -3.25
C TRP A 8 1.52 18.86 -3.57
N LEU A 9 1.21 18.04 -2.57
CA LEU A 9 0.38 16.84 -2.71
C LEU A 9 -1.08 17.15 -3.07
N ASP A 10 -1.57 18.34 -2.71
CA ASP A 10 -2.93 18.81 -3.04
C ASP A 10 -3.01 19.49 -4.40
N ALA A 11 -1.89 19.63 -5.12
CA ALA A 11 -1.89 20.24 -6.46
C ALA A 11 -2.74 19.41 -7.42
N PRO A 12 -3.52 20.07 -8.30
CA PRO A 12 -4.25 19.37 -9.36
C PRO A 12 -3.26 18.61 -10.24
N CYS A 13 -3.62 17.40 -10.61
CA CYS A 13 -2.80 16.55 -11.46
C CYS A 13 -3.46 16.41 -12.84
N GLU A 14 -2.65 16.35 -13.91
CA GLU A 14 -3.13 16.09 -15.27
C GLU A 14 -3.44 14.58 -15.43
N ILE A 15 -4.42 14.10 -14.66
CA ILE A 15 -4.90 12.72 -14.73
C ILE A 15 -6.42 12.71 -14.63
N ASP A 16 -7.06 11.94 -15.46
CA ASP A 16 -8.50 11.76 -15.39
C ASP A 16 -8.87 10.64 -14.41
N ILE A 17 -10.08 10.70 -13.84
CA ILE A 17 -10.60 9.64 -12.95
C ILE A 17 -10.58 8.28 -13.67
N GLY A 18 -10.82 8.27 -14.98
CA GLY A 18 -10.81 7.06 -15.80
C GLY A 18 -9.44 6.39 -15.94
N ASP A 19 -8.35 7.12 -15.70
CA ASP A 19 -6.96 6.64 -15.77
C ASP A 19 -6.47 6.08 -14.42
N LEU A 20 -7.26 6.25 -13.36
CA LEU A 20 -6.97 5.64 -12.07
C LEU A 20 -7.32 4.14 -12.09
N SER A 21 -6.53 3.34 -11.39
CA SER A 21 -6.72 1.90 -11.29
C SER A 21 -8.03 1.57 -10.59
N LYS A 22 -8.94 0.94 -11.31
CA LYS A 22 -10.23 0.48 -10.77
C LYS A 22 -10.04 -0.52 -9.63
N GLU A 23 -9.02 -1.39 -9.76
CA GLU A 23 -8.66 -2.36 -8.71
C GLU A 23 -8.27 -1.65 -7.42
N ALA A 24 -7.39 -0.63 -7.51
CA ALA A 24 -6.93 0.14 -6.36
C ALA A 24 -8.07 0.93 -5.68
N ILE A 25 -8.98 1.51 -6.48
CA ILE A 25 -10.14 2.23 -5.96
C ILE A 25 -11.10 1.27 -5.26
N SER A 26 -11.43 0.13 -5.88
CA SER A 26 -12.29 -0.89 -5.28
C SER A 26 -11.67 -1.43 -3.98
N PHE A 27 -10.37 -1.69 -3.97
CA PHE A 27 -9.63 -2.08 -2.77
C PHE A 27 -9.76 -1.03 -1.65
N PHE A 28 -9.55 0.24 -1.97
CA PHE A 28 -9.68 1.34 -1.01
C PHE A 28 -11.08 1.44 -0.41
N ILE A 29 -12.11 1.36 -1.26
CA ILE A 29 -13.52 1.43 -0.81
C ILE A 29 -13.86 0.23 0.07
N SER A 30 -13.47 -0.98 -0.34
CA SER A 30 -13.69 -2.21 0.42
C SER A 30 -13.05 -2.12 1.80
N LYS A 31 -11.77 -1.76 1.87
CA LYS A 31 -11.04 -1.59 3.13
C LYS A 31 -11.61 -0.45 4.00
N GLY A 32 -12.06 0.61 3.35
CA GLY A 32 -12.75 1.72 4.02
C GLY A 32 -14.07 1.30 4.66
N LYS A 33 -14.85 0.47 3.97
CA LYS A 33 -16.11 -0.09 4.48
C LYS A 33 -15.85 -1.09 5.63
N GLU A 34 -14.89 -2.00 5.46
CA GLU A 34 -14.47 -2.96 6.50
C GLU A 34 -14.06 -2.26 7.80
N SER A 35 -13.34 -1.14 7.69
CA SER A 35 -12.86 -0.35 8.84
C SER A 35 -13.88 0.66 9.38
N GLY A 36 -15.06 0.78 8.76
CA GLY A 36 -16.10 1.74 9.14
C GLY A 36 -15.79 3.20 8.78
N ARG A 37 -14.69 3.47 8.04
CA ARG A 37 -14.33 4.83 7.59
C ARG A 37 -15.13 5.29 6.38
N ILE A 38 -15.61 4.35 5.58
CA ILE A 38 -16.55 4.57 4.48
C ILE A 38 -17.88 3.92 4.85
N PRO A 39 -19.00 4.66 4.86
CA PRO A 39 -20.31 4.05 5.10
C PRO A 39 -20.63 2.96 4.08
N ILE A 40 -21.28 1.89 4.51
CA ILE A 40 -21.69 0.78 3.64
C ILE A 40 -22.62 1.25 2.51
N SER A 41 -23.40 2.32 2.76
CA SER A 41 -24.32 2.92 1.80
C SER A 41 -23.65 3.69 0.66
N VAL A 42 -22.34 3.91 0.70
CA VAL A 42 -21.61 4.60 -0.37
C VAL A 42 -21.61 3.73 -1.62
N ASP A 43 -22.07 4.30 -2.74
CA ASP A 43 -22.00 3.65 -4.05
C ASP A 43 -20.53 3.51 -4.48
N GLU A 44 -20.11 2.31 -4.79
CA GLU A 44 -18.75 2.02 -5.27
C GLU A 44 -18.49 2.57 -6.68
N ASN A 45 -19.56 2.87 -7.42
CA ASN A 45 -19.46 3.48 -8.75
C ASN A 45 -19.31 5.00 -8.68
N ASP A 46 -19.65 5.64 -7.55
CA ASP A 46 -19.42 7.08 -7.34
C ASP A 46 -17.98 7.37 -6.90
N VAL A 47 -17.04 7.06 -7.79
CA VAL A 47 -15.61 7.28 -7.56
C VAL A 47 -15.31 8.75 -7.25
N SER A 48 -15.93 9.68 -7.98
CA SER A 48 -15.74 11.11 -7.78
C SER A 48 -16.18 11.55 -6.38
N GLY A 49 -17.35 11.08 -5.91
CA GLY A 49 -17.84 11.36 -4.57
C GLY A 49 -16.94 10.80 -3.48
N VAL A 50 -16.42 9.59 -3.69
CA VAL A 50 -15.45 8.98 -2.77
C VAL A 50 -14.15 9.79 -2.72
N LEU A 51 -13.56 10.13 -3.86
CA LEU A 51 -12.32 10.91 -3.92
C LEU A 51 -12.49 12.29 -3.28
N ASN A 52 -13.61 12.99 -3.54
CA ASN A 52 -13.92 14.28 -2.91
C ASN A 52 -14.02 14.17 -1.39
N ARG A 53 -14.66 13.12 -0.87
CA ARG A 53 -14.79 12.88 0.59
C ARG A 53 -13.45 12.82 1.31
N PHE A 54 -12.41 12.34 0.63
CA PHE A 54 -11.05 12.20 1.19
C PHE A 54 -10.09 13.31 0.76
N ASN A 55 -10.60 14.41 0.20
CA ASN A 55 -9.81 15.53 -0.31
C ASN A 55 -8.78 15.10 -1.37
N LEU A 56 -9.14 14.13 -2.20
CA LEU A 56 -8.30 13.59 -3.28
C LEU A 56 -8.62 14.23 -4.64
N MET A 57 -9.44 15.29 -4.62
CA MET A 57 -9.80 16.10 -5.78
C MET A 57 -9.46 17.56 -5.51
N THR A 58 -8.95 18.25 -6.52
CA THR A 58 -8.69 19.70 -6.50
C THR A 58 -9.18 20.30 -7.79
N SER A 59 -10.02 21.34 -7.72
CA SER A 59 -10.62 22.00 -8.90
C SER A 59 -11.36 21.05 -9.85
N GLY A 60 -11.96 19.96 -9.31
CA GLY A 60 -12.75 19.00 -10.08
C GLY A 60 -11.95 17.89 -10.77
N VAL A 61 -10.64 17.84 -10.57
CA VAL A 61 -9.75 16.78 -11.07
C VAL A 61 -9.01 16.09 -9.92
N PRO A 62 -8.56 14.83 -10.09
CA PRO A 62 -7.72 14.17 -9.10
C PRO A 62 -6.46 14.99 -8.79
N ASN A 63 -6.10 15.07 -7.52
CA ASN A 63 -4.86 15.71 -7.11
C ASN A 63 -3.68 14.73 -7.17
N LEU A 64 -2.47 15.22 -6.90
CA LEU A 64 -1.25 14.42 -6.95
C LEU A 64 -1.29 13.25 -5.97
N THR A 65 -1.90 13.42 -4.79
CA THR A 65 -2.10 12.32 -3.83
C THR A 65 -2.95 11.21 -4.43
N ALA A 66 -4.05 11.53 -5.11
CA ALA A 66 -4.88 10.54 -5.79
C ALA A 66 -4.10 9.81 -6.90
N ALA A 67 -3.30 10.54 -7.68
CA ALA A 67 -2.47 9.96 -8.73
C ALA A 67 -1.44 8.95 -8.16
N ILE A 68 -0.76 9.29 -7.07
CA ILE A 68 0.22 8.40 -6.42
C ILE A 68 -0.48 7.18 -5.79
N LEU A 69 -1.62 7.38 -5.12
CA LEU A 69 -2.33 6.29 -4.44
C LEU A 69 -2.95 5.29 -5.40
N PHE A 70 -3.50 5.75 -6.53
CA PHE A 70 -4.38 4.94 -7.37
C PHE A 70 -3.90 4.73 -8.81
N SER A 71 -2.84 5.39 -9.28
CA SER A 71 -2.29 5.11 -10.61
C SER A 71 -1.58 3.76 -10.65
N ASP A 72 -1.68 3.05 -11.78
CA ASP A 72 -0.90 1.84 -12.03
C ASP A 72 0.60 2.14 -12.21
N ASN A 73 0.96 3.40 -12.50
CA ASN A 73 2.34 3.87 -12.59
C ASN A 73 2.57 5.11 -11.72
N PRO A 74 2.58 4.98 -10.39
CA PRO A 74 2.76 6.11 -9.48
C PRO A 74 4.14 6.77 -9.58
N GLN A 75 5.16 6.06 -10.11
CA GLN A 75 6.51 6.60 -10.31
C GLN A 75 6.54 7.74 -11.36
N ALA A 76 5.53 7.83 -12.23
CA ALA A 76 5.37 8.98 -13.12
C ALA A 76 5.13 10.29 -12.35
N TYR A 77 4.57 10.20 -11.15
CA TYR A 77 4.21 11.33 -10.29
C TYR A 77 5.17 11.50 -9.12
N SER A 78 5.69 10.41 -8.58
CA SER A 78 6.70 10.40 -7.52
C SER A 78 7.68 9.27 -7.76
N ARG A 79 8.94 9.60 -8.00
CA ARG A 79 10.00 8.62 -8.32
C ARG A 79 10.21 7.58 -7.22
N GLY A 80 9.98 7.95 -5.95
CA GLY A 80 10.10 7.09 -4.79
C GLY A 80 8.87 6.20 -4.53
N ALA A 81 7.80 6.27 -5.34
CA ALA A 81 6.55 5.55 -5.09
C ALA A 81 6.67 4.04 -5.40
N TYR A 82 7.56 3.37 -4.70
CA TYR A 82 7.74 1.92 -4.69
C TYR A 82 8.35 1.47 -3.35
N LEU A 83 8.30 0.18 -3.08
CA LEU A 83 9.01 -0.42 -1.94
C LEU A 83 10.05 -1.42 -2.44
N LYS A 84 11.26 -1.36 -1.88
CA LYS A 84 12.33 -2.32 -2.14
C LYS A 84 12.54 -3.20 -0.91
N ILE A 85 12.49 -4.51 -1.09
CA ILE A 85 12.77 -5.52 -0.06
C ILE A 85 14.11 -6.15 -0.39
N GLY A 86 15.06 -6.12 0.54
CA GLY A 86 16.39 -6.69 0.40
C GLY A 86 16.68 -7.74 1.46
N LEU A 87 17.30 -8.85 1.06
CA LEU A 87 17.89 -9.85 1.95
C LEU A 87 19.40 -9.74 1.87
N PHE A 88 20.04 -9.58 3.01
CA PHE A 88 21.50 -9.48 3.13
C PHE A 88 22.04 -10.66 3.92
N ASP A 89 23.27 -11.08 3.59
CA ASP A 89 23.99 -12.07 4.39
C ASP A 89 24.58 -11.44 5.67
N GLY A 90 25.17 -12.27 6.54
CA GLY A 90 25.80 -11.81 7.78
C GLY A 90 27.03 -10.90 7.57
N LYS A 91 27.50 -10.71 6.33
CA LYS A 91 28.60 -9.82 5.95
C LYS A 91 28.10 -8.53 5.28
N GLY A 92 26.79 -8.37 5.14
CA GLY A 92 26.18 -7.19 4.51
C GLY A 92 26.10 -7.24 2.98
N SER A 93 26.36 -8.40 2.36
CA SER A 93 26.20 -8.57 0.91
C SER A 93 24.75 -8.83 0.56
N LEU A 94 24.24 -8.19 -0.48
CA LEU A 94 22.89 -8.39 -0.97
C LEU A 94 22.73 -9.76 -1.62
N ILE A 95 21.89 -10.62 -1.06
CA ILE A 95 21.58 -11.97 -1.58
C ILE A 95 20.43 -11.91 -2.58
N ARG A 96 19.40 -11.14 -2.25
CA ARG A 96 18.17 -11.03 -3.04
C ARG A 96 17.54 -9.66 -2.86
N GLU A 97 16.93 -9.15 -3.92
CA GLU A 97 16.07 -7.98 -3.83
C GLU A 97 14.78 -8.19 -4.62
N THR A 98 13.74 -7.51 -4.21
CA THR A 98 12.45 -7.48 -4.89
C THR A 98 11.85 -6.09 -4.80
N TYR A 99 11.35 -5.59 -5.92
CA TYR A 99 10.59 -4.36 -5.98
C TYR A 99 9.09 -4.67 -5.86
N VAL A 100 8.38 -3.83 -5.12
CA VAL A 100 6.93 -3.83 -5.01
C VAL A 100 6.44 -2.52 -5.57
N GLU A 101 5.77 -2.59 -6.70
CA GLU A 101 5.34 -1.45 -7.51
C GLU A 101 3.83 -1.49 -7.76
N GLY A 102 3.31 -0.42 -8.38
CA GLY A 102 1.90 -0.22 -8.67
C GLY A 102 1.24 0.76 -7.70
N PRO A 103 -0.10 0.85 -7.69
CA PRO A 103 -0.83 1.78 -6.85
C PRO A 103 -0.36 1.76 -5.40
N LEU A 104 0.04 2.93 -4.87
CA LEU A 104 0.69 3.00 -3.55
C LEU A 104 -0.19 2.42 -2.43
N ILE A 105 -1.51 2.56 -2.57
CA ILE A 105 -2.48 2.04 -1.59
C ILE A 105 -2.42 0.50 -1.45
N MET A 106 -1.98 -0.21 -2.48
CA MET A 106 -1.89 -1.68 -2.51
C MET A 106 -0.50 -2.20 -2.12
N ILE A 107 0.52 -1.35 -2.10
CA ILE A 107 1.90 -1.77 -1.81
C ILE A 107 2.04 -2.44 -0.44
N PRO A 108 1.41 -1.99 0.65
CA PRO A 108 1.56 -2.65 1.96
C PRO A 108 1.14 -4.11 1.95
N ASP A 109 0.00 -4.44 1.34
CA ASP A 109 -0.50 -5.82 1.30
C ASP A 109 0.35 -6.67 0.35
N ARG A 110 0.69 -6.16 -0.84
CA ARG A 110 1.60 -6.83 -1.79
C ARG A 110 2.99 -7.09 -1.20
N ALA A 111 3.51 -6.16 -0.40
CA ALA A 111 4.80 -6.31 0.28
C ALA A 111 4.73 -7.38 1.38
N MET A 112 3.65 -7.40 2.16
CA MET A 112 3.42 -8.44 3.16
C MET A 112 3.39 -9.83 2.53
N ASP A 113 2.68 -9.99 1.42
CA ASP A 113 2.61 -11.26 0.69
C ASP A 113 3.99 -11.72 0.22
N LYS A 114 4.79 -10.81 -0.37
CA LYS A 114 6.16 -11.12 -0.82
C LYS A 114 7.10 -11.44 0.35
N LEU A 115 7.01 -10.71 1.46
CA LEU A 115 7.79 -10.96 2.67
C LEU A 115 7.51 -12.37 3.21
N LEU A 116 6.23 -12.69 3.43
CA LEU A 116 5.82 -13.96 4.01
C LEU A 116 6.06 -15.15 3.06
N ALA A 117 5.99 -14.94 1.75
CA ALA A 117 6.24 -16.01 0.78
C ALA A 117 7.72 -16.33 0.58
N SER A 118 8.63 -15.33 0.68
CA SER A 118 9.98 -15.48 0.15
C SER A 118 11.11 -15.03 1.07
N TYR A 119 10.83 -14.23 2.09
CA TYR A 119 11.87 -13.66 2.96
C TYR A 119 11.77 -14.17 4.40
N VAL A 120 10.56 -14.25 4.93
CA VAL A 120 10.27 -14.71 6.30
C VAL A 120 9.08 -15.69 6.28
N PRO A 121 9.20 -16.84 5.55
CA PRO A 121 8.12 -17.79 5.47
C PRO A 121 7.83 -18.37 6.86
N PRO A 122 6.56 -18.72 7.14
CA PRO A 122 6.23 -19.37 8.40
C PRO A 122 6.90 -20.73 8.53
N MET A 123 7.37 -21.05 9.73
CA MET A 123 7.73 -22.40 10.07
C MET A 123 6.48 -23.21 10.43
N TYR A 124 6.47 -24.49 9.99
CA TYR A 124 5.39 -25.38 10.34
C TYR A 124 5.73 -26.07 11.65
N MET A 125 4.92 -25.84 12.68
CA MET A 125 5.02 -26.49 13.98
C MET A 125 3.89 -27.48 14.16
N TYR A 126 4.15 -28.54 14.90
CA TYR A 126 3.14 -29.54 15.25
C TYR A 126 2.87 -29.47 16.75
N ASP A 127 1.60 -29.48 17.12
CA ASP A 127 1.19 -29.44 18.52
C ASP A 127 1.02 -30.88 19.07
N GLY A 128 2.08 -31.39 19.74
CA GLY A 128 2.08 -32.63 20.49
C GLY A 128 1.52 -33.87 19.76
N PRO A 129 0.79 -34.75 20.48
CA PRO A 129 0.24 -35.99 19.92
C PRO A 129 -0.95 -35.82 18.97
N SER A 130 -1.59 -34.67 18.97
CA SER A 130 -2.71 -34.35 18.07
C SER A 130 -2.17 -33.69 16.79
N VAL A 131 -1.73 -34.36 15.83
CA VAL A 131 -1.17 -33.98 14.52
C VAL A 131 -1.73 -32.63 13.93
N SER A 132 -2.03 -31.66 14.77
CA SER A 132 -2.47 -30.31 14.34
C SER A 132 -1.27 -29.50 13.96
N ARG A 133 -1.24 -29.08 12.69
CA ARG A 133 -0.22 -28.21 12.11
C ARG A 133 -0.62 -26.76 12.28
N TYR A 134 0.26 -25.92 12.83
CA TYR A 134 0.07 -24.48 12.84
C TYR A 134 1.28 -23.74 12.26
N ASN A 135 1.04 -22.54 11.75
CA ASN A 135 2.08 -21.67 11.22
C ASN A 135 2.69 -20.85 12.35
N HIS A 136 3.98 -20.99 12.57
CA HIS A 136 4.76 -20.13 13.46
C HIS A 136 5.49 -19.08 12.61
N TYR A 137 5.37 -17.81 13.00
CA TYR A 137 6.06 -16.68 12.35
C TYR A 137 7.10 -16.14 13.32
N ASP A 138 8.36 -16.06 12.89
CA ASP A 138 9.46 -15.50 13.70
C ASP A 138 9.25 -14.03 14.03
N TYR A 139 8.51 -13.32 13.15
CA TYR A 139 8.15 -11.92 13.32
C TYR A 139 6.63 -11.76 13.37
N PRO A 140 6.09 -10.97 14.33
CA PRO A 140 4.68 -10.63 14.36
C PRO A 140 4.28 -9.92 13.05
N LYS A 141 3.19 -10.36 12.43
CA LYS A 141 2.71 -9.76 11.17
C LYS A 141 2.42 -8.27 11.29
N ASP A 142 1.88 -7.85 12.44
CA ASP A 142 1.55 -6.44 12.71
C ASP A 142 2.82 -5.58 12.74
N ALA A 143 3.92 -6.08 13.34
CA ALA A 143 5.20 -5.40 13.34
C ALA A 143 5.79 -5.26 11.93
N LEU A 144 5.70 -6.32 11.11
CA LEU A 144 6.14 -6.26 9.71
C LEU A 144 5.31 -5.24 8.92
N ARG A 145 4.00 -5.22 9.13
CA ARG A 145 3.11 -4.25 8.47
C ARG A 145 3.44 -2.82 8.87
N GLU A 146 3.71 -2.58 10.14
CA GLU A 146 4.09 -1.26 10.64
C GLU A 146 5.42 -0.78 10.01
N VAL A 147 6.42 -1.65 9.92
CA VAL A 147 7.69 -1.32 9.24
C VAL A 147 7.47 -0.95 7.78
N ILE A 148 6.62 -1.69 7.05
CA ILE A 148 6.28 -1.38 5.66
C ILE A 148 5.61 0.00 5.55
N LEU A 149 4.61 0.27 6.40
CA LEU A 149 3.89 1.54 6.39
C LEU A 149 4.84 2.71 6.72
N ASN A 150 5.72 2.54 7.71
CA ASN A 150 6.71 3.55 8.06
C ASN A 150 7.68 3.82 6.89
N ALA A 151 8.14 2.79 6.19
CA ALA A 151 9.00 2.95 5.02
C ALA A 151 8.31 3.75 3.90
N LEU A 152 7.01 3.50 3.66
CA LEU A 152 6.23 4.22 2.66
C LEU A 152 5.89 5.66 3.07
N MET A 153 5.67 5.91 4.36
CA MET A 153 5.38 7.26 4.87
C MET A 153 6.60 8.19 4.87
N HIS A 154 7.80 7.63 4.84
CA HIS A 154 9.08 8.36 4.87
C HIS A 154 9.86 8.23 3.56
N MET A 155 9.19 7.86 2.48
CA MET A 155 9.83 7.87 1.15
C MET A 155 10.11 9.31 0.72
N ASP A 156 11.30 9.55 0.17
CA ASP A 156 11.78 10.83 -0.35
C ASP A 156 11.38 11.04 -1.82
#